data_d2120e57791e861c9144bb28d500605f
#
_entry.id   d2120e57791e861c9144bb28d500605f
#
_cell.length_a   1.000
_cell.length_b   1.000
_cell.length_c   1.000
_cell.angle_alpha   90.00
_cell.angle_beta   90.00
_cell.angle_gamma   90.00
#
_symmetry.space_group_name_H-M   'P 1'
#
loop_
_entity.id
_entity.type
_entity.pdbx_description
1 polymer ?
#
loop_
_entity_poly.entity_id
_entity_poly.type
_entity_poly.pdbx_seq_one_letter_code
_entity_poly.pdbx_strand_id
1 'polypeptide(L)'
;MFLFLWFLIKSVDSYGWVPLLDLKSYNTKKPSSIQILNKELVVWEKNDEIIVQDNACIHRKAPLSEGYIDKKTKNLCCSYHGWEYMQNGCVSHIPQMTKNLHNCYKLNTYETIKYNDILWVNVNCIEEQLPYHITNIKNICDGTVVVELPYSMNILLENFFDPAHIPFAHHKLQSFRELASSVNSSLIKMDENMIQFSFEDRTLINNNYRNGTMTFYNPNHYQLQTDYPSNLFIDSLQIYCVPINNHKTRIFMQQTHKESIYKDIYNLLPHFVKHVLTMNFLDSDTFLLYSQQQNLLKSGDFSDSVKEYITPTSSDYSVILFHKWLKKYSPIWLLYIHNQTTSSPLSRQDVLDRYQSHVKNCKYCNAALENINKIQIGLPICIFLVNVFEPRFSFLAFAFGFYLFMENIKSYFIFRDYVHNEI
;
A
#
# COMPACT_ATOMS: atom_id res chain seq x y z
N MET A 1 -15.88 29.95 -15.86
CA MET A 1 -15.03 30.03 -14.65
C MET A 1 -15.78 29.56 -13.38
N PHE A 2 -16.98 30.07 -13.09
CA PHE A 2 -17.77 29.64 -11.90
C PHE A 2 -18.26 28.18 -11.95
N LEU A 3 -18.65 27.66 -13.09
CA LEU A 3 -19.05 26.26 -13.29
C LEU A 3 -17.86 25.28 -13.12
N PHE A 4 -16.67 25.71 -13.50
CA PHE A 4 -15.43 24.92 -13.33
C PHE A 4 -14.99 24.85 -11.86
N LEU A 5 -15.16 25.95 -11.10
CA LEU A 5 -14.91 25.96 -9.64
C LEU A 5 -15.94 25.10 -8.88
N TRP A 6 -17.19 25.06 -9.35
CA TRP A 6 -18.25 24.26 -8.71
C TRP A 6 -18.05 22.74 -8.95
N PHE A 7 -17.55 22.36 -10.13
CA PHE A 7 -17.09 21.01 -10.41
C PHE A 7 -15.85 20.64 -9.59
N LEU A 8 -14.91 21.56 -9.40
CA LEU A 8 -13.70 21.37 -8.59
C LEU A 8 -14.03 21.13 -7.10
N ILE A 9 -15.02 21.82 -6.56
CA ILE A 9 -15.44 21.65 -5.16
C ILE A 9 -16.11 20.29 -4.97
N LYS A 10 -17.00 19.86 -5.88
CA LYS A 10 -17.66 18.54 -5.79
C LYS A 10 -16.72 17.35 -5.87
N SER A 11 -15.58 17.53 -6.37
CA SER A 11 -14.65 16.46 -6.72
C SER A 11 -13.54 16.18 -5.69
N VAL A 12 -13.17 17.12 -4.82
CA VAL A 12 -12.39 16.86 -3.59
C VAL A 12 -13.24 16.08 -2.57
N ASP A 13 -14.57 16.18 -2.68
CA ASP A 13 -15.54 15.56 -1.81
C ASP A 13 -15.82 14.07 -2.11
N SER A 14 -15.19 13.46 -3.11
CA SER A 14 -15.52 12.06 -3.50
C SER A 14 -14.89 10.97 -2.64
N TYR A 15 -13.94 11.31 -1.74
CA TYR A 15 -13.40 10.36 -0.78
C TYR A 15 -14.19 10.39 0.52
N GLY A 16 -15.05 9.41 0.72
CA GLY A 16 -15.62 9.10 2.01
C GLY A 16 -14.62 8.27 2.83
N TRP A 17 -14.84 6.98 2.85
CA TRP A 17 -14.01 6.04 3.59
C TRP A 17 -12.77 5.60 2.80
N VAL A 18 -11.60 5.75 3.43
CA VAL A 18 -10.32 5.24 2.91
C VAL A 18 -9.62 4.36 3.94
N PRO A 19 -8.94 3.29 3.52
CA PRO A 19 -8.15 2.48 4.44
C PRO A 19 -6.92 3.27 4.91
N LEU A 20 -6.64 3.20 6.21
CA LEU A 20 -5.55 3.96 6.83
C LEU A 20 -4.40 3.07 7.28
N LEU A 21 -4.71 1.96 7.97
CA LEU A 21 -3.71 1.02 8.48
C LEU A 21 -4.29 -0.39 8.64
N ASP A 22 -3.39 -1.39 8.63
CA ASP A 22 -3.72 -2.76 8.99
C ASP A 22 -3.61 -2.94 10.51
N LEU A 23 -4.72 -3.32 11.15
CA LEU A 23 -4.84 -3.44 12.60
C LEU A 23 -3.96 -4.55 13.20
N LYS A 24 -3.66 -5.60 12.42
CA LYS A 24 -2.83 -6.72 12.88
C LYS A 24 -1.35 -6.40 12.86
N SER A 25 -0.90 -5.60 11.89
CA SER A 25 0.52 -5.29 11.71
C SER A 25 0.94 -3.94 12.30
N TYR A 26 -0.01 -3.10 12.65
CA TYR A 26 0.26 -1.76 13.18
C TYR A 26 0.66 -1.77 14.66
N ASN A 27 1.56 -0.85 15.05
CA ASN A 27 1.99 -0.67 16.44
C ASN A 27 1.41 0.62 17.02
N THR A 28 0.42 0.50 17.89
CA THR A 28 -0.34 1.62 18.50
C THR A 28 0.32 2.23 19.74
N LYS A 29 1.48 1.73 20.19
CA LYS A 29 2.10 2.13 21.47
C LYS A 29 2.53 3.59 21.56
N LYS A 30 2.67 4.28 20.45
CA LYS A 30 3.09 5.69 20.36
C LYS A 30 2.22 6.42 19.34
N PRO A 31 2.00 7.75 19.53
CA PRO A 31 1.46 8.57 18.44
C PRO A 31 2.34 8.42 17.20
N SER A 32 1.74 8.26 16.04
CA SER A 32 2.48 8.07 14.79
C SER A 32 1.86 8.86 13.66
N SER A 33 2.69 9.34 12.75
CA SER A 33 2.25 10.07 11.55
C SER A 33 1.89 9.12 10.43
N ILE A 34 0.76 9.36 9.78
CA ILE A 34 0.38 8.70 8.54
C ILE A 34 -0.05 9.76 7.53
N GLN A 35 0.59 9.74 6.35
CA GLN A 35 0.23 10.64 5.26
C GLN A 35 -0.74 9.95 4.30
N ILE A 36 -1.84 10.62 3.96
CA ILE A 36 -2.82 10.23 2.93
C ILE A 36 -3.38 11.48 2.25
N LEU A 37 -3.61 11.43 0.94
CA LEU A 37 -4.28 12.50 0.18
C LEU A 37 -3.67 13.89 0.44
N ASN A 38 -2.34 13.98 0.52
CA ASN A 38 -1.58 15.18 0.91
C ASN A 38 -1.89 15.73 2.32
N LYS A 39 -2.59 14.98 3.16
CA LYS A 39 -2.84 15.33 4.57
C LYS A 39 -1.94 14.51 5.48
N GLU A 40 -1.37 15.14 6.49
CA GLU A 40 -0.68 14.45 7.57
C GLU A 40 -1.61 14.24 8.75
N LEU A 41 -1.81 12.99 9.11
CA LEU A 41 -2.66 12.57 10.22
C LEU A 41 -1.80 12.00 11.35
N VAL A 42 -2.21 12.25 12.60
CA VAL A 42 -1.68 11.56 13.78
C VAL A 42 -2.67 10.46 14.17
N VAL A 43 -2.14 9.26 14.37
CA VAL A 43 -2.87 8.11 14.90
C VAL A 43 -2.35 7.81 16.30
N TRP A 44 -3.25 7.69 17.25
CA TRP A 44 -2.95 7.39 18.64
C TRP A 44 -4.08 6.58 19.28
N GLU A 45 -3.84 6.01 20.47
CA GLU A 45 -4.77 5.10 21.12
C GLU A 45 -5.12 5.57 22.52
N LYS A 46 -6.42 5.44 22.87
CA LYS A 46 -6.93 5.66 24.22
C LYS A 46 -8.02 4.63 24.50
N ASN A 47 -7.83 3.85 25.59
CA ASN A 47 -8.80 2.84 26.03
C ASN A 47 -9.24 1.87 24.92
N ASP A 48 -8.28 1.34 24.17
CA ASP A 48 -8.47 0.42 23.01
C ASP A 48 -9.18 1.04 21.79
N GLU A 49 -9.46 2.35 21.85
CA GLU A 49 -9.95 3.09 20.69
C GLU A 49 -8.80 3.78 19.95
N ILE A 50 -8.77 3.61 18.62
CA ILE A 50 -7.81 4.28 17.76
C ILE A 50 -8.40 5.60 17.28
N ILE A 51 -7.69 6.68 17.54
CA ILE A 51 -8.11 8.05 17.27
C ILE A 51 -7.24 8.60 16.13
N VAL A 52 -7.88 9.26 15.18
CA VAL A 52 -7.24 9.89 14.04
C VAL A 52 -7.55 11.38 14.04
N GLN A 53 -6.49 12.20 14.03
CA GLN A 53 -6.59 13.66 14.06
C GLN A 53 -5.56 14.28 13.11
N ASP A 54 -5.68 15.59 12.82
CA ASP A 54 -4.64 16.31 12.08
C ASP A 54 -3.30 16.26 12.81
N ASN A 55 -2.21 15.98 12.11
CA ASN A 55 -0.86 15.94 12.71
C ASN A 55 -0.24 17.34 12.87
N ALA A 56 -1.04 18.33 13.23
CA ALA A 56 -0.57 19.71 13.36
C ALA A 56 -1.22 20.37 14.56
N CYS A 57 -0.47 20.53 15.64
CA CYS A 57 -0.92 21.23 16.84
C CYS A 57 -1.53 22.59 16.50
N ILE A 58 -2.75 22.87 16.93
CA ILE A 58 -3.45 24.12 16.57
C ILE A 58 -2.77 25.36 17.12
N HIS A 59 -1.91 25.23 18.16
CA HIS A 59 -1.15 26.34 18.71
C HIS A 59 -0.15 26.93 17.70
N ARG A 60 0.84 26.13 17.25
CA ARG A 60 1.92 26.58 16.34
C ARG A 60 2.35 25.50 15.33
N LYS A 61 1.43 24.63 14.96
CA LYS A 61 1.61 23.63 13.88
C LYS A 61 2.73 22.60 14.09
N ALA A 62 3.22 22.42 15.36
CA ALA A 62 4.16 21.35 15.66
C ALA A 62 3.50 19.97 15.41
N PRO A 63 4.23 18.95 14.91
CA PRO A 63 3.68 17.63 14.66
C PRO A 63 3.29 16.93 15.95
N LEU A 64 2.04 16.48 16.03
CA LEU A 64 1.51 15.79 17.22
C LEU A 64 1.99 14.34 17.31
N SER A 65 2.45 13.77 16.20
CA SER A 65 3.10 12.45 16.16
C SER A 65 4.42 12.41 16.94
N GLU A 66 5.09 13.56 17.12
CA GLU A 66 6.25 13.71 18.01
C GLU A 66 5.84 13.98 19.47
N GLY A 67 4.53 13.98 19.73
CA GLY A 67 3.95 14.15 21.05
C GLY A 67 4.04 12.89 21.91
N TYR A 68 3.36 12.92 23.03
CA TYR A 68 3.28 11.80 23.96
C TYR A 68 1.86 11.64 24.51
N ILE A 69 1.56 10.45 25.04
CA ILE A 69 0.31 10.17 25.74
C ILE A 69 0.52 10.42 27.24
N ASP A 70 -0.25 11.33 27.82
CA ASP A 70 -0.20 11.59 29.25
C ASP A 70 -0.60 10.33 30.04
N LYS A 71 0.16 10.03 31.08
CA LYS A 71 -0.03 8.79 31.86
C LYS A 71 -1.33 8.76 32.65
N LYS A 72 -1.84 9.93 33.07
CA LYS A 72 -3.04 10.06 33.92
C LYS A 72 -4.31 10.23 33.11
N THR A 73 -4.29 11.18 32.17
CA THR A 73 -5.46 11.53 31.36
C THR A 73 -5.62 10.63 30.14
N LYS A 74 -4.53 9.95 29.73
CA LYS A 74 -4.44 9.17 28.49
C LYS A 74 -4.73 10.00 27.22
N ASN A 75 -4.58 11.31 27.30
CA ASN A 75 -4.75 12.23 26.19
C ASN A 75 -3.44 12.47 25.44
N LEU A 76 -3.56 12.90 24.18
CA LEU A 76 -2.42 13.26 23.34
C LEU A 76 -1.88 14.65 23.73
N CYS A 77 -0.59 14.74 24.03
CA CYS A 77 0.08 15.97 24.40
C CYS A 77 1.11 16.39 23.36
N CYS A 78 1.08 17.66 22.99
CA CYS A 78 2.09 18.25 22.11
C CYS A 78 3.42 18.41 22.85
N SER A 79 4.51 17.86 22.33
CA SER A 79 5.86 17.98 22.93
C SER A 79 6.43 19.40 22.93
N TYR A 80 5.85 20.32 22.12
CA TYR A 80 6.40 21.68 22.01
C TYR A 80 6.00 22.59 23.17
N HIS A 81 4.69 22.61 23.55
CA HIS A 81 4.18 23.46 24.63
C HIS A 81 3.21 22.77 25.59
N GLY A 82 3.06 21.43 25.50
CA GLY A 82 2.23 20.65 26.43
C GLY A 82 0.72 20.78 26.22
N TRP A 83 0.25 21.35 25.10
CA TRP A 83 -1.19 21.38 24.82
C TRP A 83 -1.73 19.97 24.73
N GLU A 84 -2.84 19.70 25.45
CA GLU A 84 -3.41 18.38 25.61
C GLU A 84 -4.73 18.27 24.85
N TYR A 85 -4.89 17.20 24.05
CA TYR A 85 -6.02 16.97 23.16
C TYR A 85 -6.80 15.72 23.56
N MET A 86 -8.13 15.88 23.66
CA MET A 86 -9.06 14.77 23.90
C MET A 86 -9.37 14.02 22.60
N GLN A 87 -10.05 12.85 22.71
CA GLN A 87 -10.49 12.01 21.59
C GLN A 87 -11.35 12.78 20.57
N ASN A 88 -12.20 13.70 21.04
CA ASN A 88 -13.06 14.52 20.17
C ASN A 88 -12.33 15.74 19.58
N GLY A 89 -11.02 15.87 19.79
CA GLY A 89 -10.20 16.97 19.31
C GLY A 89 -10.17 18.21 20.19
N CYS A 90 -11.04 18.33 21.20
CA CYS A 90 -11.03 19.48 22.10
C CYS A 90 -9.76 19.51 22.94
N VAL A 91 -9.20 20.73 23.15
CA VAL A 91 -8.09 20.95 24.06
C VAL A 91 -8.61 20.82 25.50
N SER A 92 -8.04 19.91 26.28
CA SER A 92 -8.39 19.69 27.69
C SER A 92 -7.54 20.52 28.64
N HIS A 93 -6.28 20.78 28.29
CA HIS A 93 -5.33 21.49 29.13
C HIS A 93 -4.31 22.29 28.31
N ILE A 94 -4.03 23.50 28.81
CA ILE A 94 -2.97 24.39 28.31
C ILE A 94 -2.12 24.77 29.53
N PRO A 95 -0.89 24.25 29.65
CA PRO A 95 -0.06 24.48 30.85
C PRO A 95 0.22 25.96 31.16
N GLN A 96 0.21 26.83 30.15
CA GLN A 96 0.50 28.26 30.31
C GLN A 96 -0.73 29.09 30.67
N MET A 97 -1.93 28.48 30.74
CA MET A 97 -3.16 29.19 31.17
C MET A 97 -3.36 29.11 32.69
N THR A 98 -3.62 30.26 33.28
CA THR A 98 -3.95 30.40 34.70
C THR A 98 -5.46 30.39 34.98
N LYS A 99 -6.29 30.52 33.94
CA LYS A 99 -7.75 30.53 34.00
C LYS A 99 -8.33 29.30 33.30
N ASN A 100 -9.56 28.93 33.67
CA ASN A 100 -10.26 27.84 33.00
C ASN A 100 -10.47 28.11 31.49
N LEU A 101 -10.38 27.07 30.66
CA LEU A 101 -10.72 27.13 29.25
C LEU A 101 -12.23 27.46 29.10
N HIS A 102 -12.54 28.66 28.62
CA HIS A 102 -13.92 29.05 28.34
C HIS A 102 -14.35 28.71 26.90
N ASN A 103 -13.39 28.54 26.00
CA ASN A 103 -13.64 28.20 24.58
C ASN A 103 -13.10 26.81 24.27
N CYS A 104 -13.88 26.03 23.52
CA CYS A 104 -13.40 24.76 22.99
C CYS A 104 -12.53 25.03 21.75
N TYR A 105 -11.20 25.08 21.95
CA TYR A 105 -10.26 25.00 20.83
C TYR A 105 -10.24 23.54 20.33
N LYS A 106 -10.49 23.33 19.05
CA LYS A 106 -10.70 21.99 18.50
C LYS A 106 -9.74 21.67 17.36
N LEU A 107 -9.07 20.53 17.49
CA LEU A 107 -8.31 19.88 16.43
C LEU A 107 -9.28 19.05 15.57
N ASN A 108 -9.07 19.02 14.25
CA ASN A 108 -9.87 18.14 13.39
C ASN A 108 -9.68 16.68 13.80
N THR A 109 -10.79 15.98 13.95
CA THR A 109 -10.86 14.57 14.30
C THR A 109 -11.69 13.86 13.27
N TYR A 110 -11.22 12.71 12.82
CA TYR A 110 -11.85 11.93 11.75
C TYR A 110 -12.57 10.72 12.33
N GLU A 111 -13.74 10.42 11.78
CA GLU A 111 -14.43 9.17 12.07
C GLU A 111 -13.63 7.98 11.61
N THR A 112 -13.69 6.89 12.38
CA THR A 112 -12.99 5.65 12.08
C THR A 112 -13.89 4.44 12.25
N ILE A 113 -13.74 3.45 11.37
CA ILE A 113 -14.40 2.14 11.45
C ILE A 113 -13.34 1.05 11.33
N LYS A 114 -13.44 0.01 12.16
CA LYS A 114 -12.61 -1.21 12.06
C LYS A 114 -13.40 -2.24 11.24
N TYR A 115 -12.88 -2.60 10.07
CA TYR A 115 -13.51 -3.60 9.21
C TYR A 115 -12.47 -4.43 8.44
N ASN A 116 -12.62 -5.76 8.43
CA ASN A 116 -11.70 -6.70 7.76
C ASN A 116 -10.23 -6.47 8.11
N ASP A 117 -9.92 -6.34 9.41
CA ASP A 117 -8.59 -6.07 9.96
C ASP A 117 -7.98 -4.73 9.51
N ILE A 118 -8.73 -3.86 8.85
CA ILE A 118 -8.32 -2.53 8.41
C ILE A 118 -9.02 -1.47 9.25
N LEU A 119 -8.28 -0.45 9.66
CA LEU A 119 -8.84 0.80 10.14
C LEU A 119 -9.15 1.68 8.93
N TRP A 120 -10.41 2.01 8.80
CA TRP A 120 -10.91 2.96 7.80
C TRP A 120 -11.10 4.32 8.43
N VAL A 121 -10.83 5.37 7.67
CA VAL A 121 -11.04 6.76 8.08
C VAL A 121 -11.94 7.47 7.09
N ASN A 122 -12.94 8.22 7.61
CA ASN A 122 -13.81 9.06 6.80
C ASN A 122 -13.16 10.45 6.65
N VAL A 123 -12.57 10.70 5.48
CA VAL A 123 -11.75 11.91 5.29
C VAL A 123 -12.58 13.18 5.10
N ASN A 124 -13.77 13.05 4.54
CA ASN A 124 -14.63 14.20 4.18
C ASN A 124 -16.03 14.16 4.82
N CYS A 125 -16.30 13.19 5.70
CA CYS A 125 -17.59 13.04 6.42
C CYS A 125 -18.82 12.97 5.51
N ILE A 126 -18.70 12.41 4.29
CA ILE A 126 -19.76 12.38 3.28
C ILE A 126 -20.64 11.13 3.40
N GLU A 127 -20.06 10.03 3.80
CA GLU A 127 -20.72 8.73 3.88
C GLU A 127 -20.80 8.27 5.34
N GLU A 128 -22.01 7.96 5.81
CA GLU A 128 -22.21 7.45 7.17
C GLU A 128 -21.72 5.99 7.34
N GLN A 129 -21.67 5.22 6.26
CA GLN A 129 -21.35 3.79 6.28
C GLN A 129 -20.32 3.42 5.21
N LEU A 130 -19.58 2.33 5.46
CA LEU A 130 -18.71 1.74 4.46
C LEU A 130 -19.51 1.30 3.23
N PRO A 131 -18.99 1.55 1.99
CA PRO A 131 -19.65 1.13 0.76
C PRO A 131 -19.94 -0.38 0.70
N TYR A 132 -21.07 -0.75 0.10
CA TYR A 132 -21.51 -2.15 -0.01
C TYR A 132 -20.46 -3.08 -0.66
N HIS A 133 -19.75 -2.61 -1.67
CA HIS A 133 -18.74 -3.40 -2.35
C HIS A 133 -17.55 -3.76 -1.44
N ILE A 134 -17.32 -3.02 -0.35
CA ILE A 134 -16.33 -3.35 0.69
C ILE A 134 -16.93 -4.33 1.70
N THR A 135 -18.15 -4.08 2.16
CA THR A 135 -18.78 -4.87 3.23
C THR A 135 -19.25 -6.25 2.77
N ASN A 136 -19.38 -6.49 1.47
CA ASN A 136 -19.81 -7.76 0.90
C ASN A 136 -18.67 -8.74 0.58
N ILE A 137 -17.41 -8.38 0.84
CA ILE A 137 -16.26 -9.27 0.60
C ILE A 137 -16.25 -10.38 1.65
N LYS A 138 -16.23 -11.63 1.17
CA LYS A 138 -16.22 -12.85 2.02
C LYS A 138 -14.91 -13.63 1.81
N ASN A 139 -14.59 -14.51 2.75
CA ASN A 139 -13.48 -15.46 2.67
C ASN A 139 -12.10 -14.79 2.49
N ILE A 140 -11.90 -13.62 3.09
CA ILE A 140 -10.59 -12.98 3.12
C ILE A 140 -9.62 -13.88 3.88
N CYS A 141 -8.46 -14.13 3.26
CA CYS A 141 -7.37 -14.86 3.91
C CYS A 141 -6.71 -13.99 4.99
N ASP A 142 -6.17 -14.65 5.99
CA ASP A 142 -5.45 -13.97 7.05
C ASP A 142 -4.20 -13.24 6.52
N GLY A 143 -4.14 -11.94 6.78
CA GLY A 143 -3.02 -11.05 6.47
C GLY A 143 -3.31 -10.06 5.35
N THR A 144 -3.34 -8.79 5.73
CA THR A 144 -3.31 -7.65 4.81
C THR A 144 -1.87 -7.24 4.57
N VAL A 145 -1.46 -7.10 3.31
CA VAL A 145 -0.13 -6.56 2.96
C VAL A 145 -0.28 -5.09 2.61
N VAL A 146 0.42 -4.23 3.35
CA VAL A 146 0.39 -2.78 3.13
C VAL A 146 1.73 -2.34 2.56
N VAL A 147 1.73 -1.71 1.38
CA VAL A 147 2.96 -1.28 0.70
C VAL A 147 2.81 0.14 0.18
N GLU A 148 3.87 0.94 0.30
CA GLU A 148 3.97 2.26 -0.31
C GLU A 148 4.77 2.17 -1.62
N LEU A 149 4.11 2.46 -2.73
CA LEU A 149 4.67 2.40 -4.06
C LEU A 149 5.12 3.80 -4.52
N PRO A 150 6.32 3.96 -5.13
CA PRO A 150 6.89 5.26 -5.47
C PRO A 150 6.36 5.83 -6.80
N TYR A 151 5.11 5.57 -7.12
CA TYR A 151 4.42 6.07 -8.31
C TYR A 151 2.94 6.32 -8.03
N SER A 152 2.31 7.06 -8.94
CA SER A 152 0.92 7.48 -8.80
C SER A 152 -0.07 6.34 -8.94
N MET A 153 -1.25 6.50 -8.36
CA MET A 153 -2.33 5.53 -8.46
C MET A 153 -2.80 5.31 -9.91
N ASN A 154 -2.69 6.30 -10.79
CA ASN A 154 -3.08 6.16 -12.18
C ASN A 154 -2.20 5.14 -12.91
N ILE A 155 -0.88 5.22 -12.73
CA ILE A 155 0.07 4.26 -13.29
C ILE A 155 -0.17 2.86 -12.73
N LEU A 156 -0.46 2.76 -11.43
CA LEU A 156 -0.77 1.50 -10.78
C LEU A 156 -2.04 0.86 -11.36
N LEU A 157 -3.12 1.64 -11.49
CA LEU A 157 -4.39 1.13 -12.02
C LEU A 157 -4.30 0.78 -13.50
N GLU A 158 -3.50 1.51 -14.29
CA GLU A 158 -3.19 1.17 -15.66
C GLU A 158 -2.56 -0.23 -15.76
N ASN A 159 -1.55 -0.52 -14.92
CA ASN A 159 -0.94 -1.85 -14.84
C ASN A 159 -1.95 -2.93 -14.43
N PHE A 160 -2.86 -2.63 -13.49
CA PHE A 160 -3.89 -3.59 -13.06
C PHE A 160 -4.91 -3.92 -14.15
N PHE A 161 -5.17 -3.00 -15.08
CA PHE A 161 -6.05 -3.22 -16.22
C PHE A 161 -5.33 -3.82 -17.45
N ASP A 162 -4.04 -4.13 -17.32
CA ASP A 162 -3.24 -4.76 -18.37
C ASP A 162 -2.78 -6.17 -17.98
N PRO A 163 -3.56 -7.23 -18.20
CA PRO A 163 -3.09 -8.59 -17.96
C PRO A 163 -1.96 -9.06 -18.87
N ALA A 164 -1.69 -8.35 -19.98
CA ALA A 164 -0.69 -8.76 -20.98
C ALA A 164 0.76 -8.58 -20.50
N HIS A 165 1.02 -7.74 -19.47
CA HIS A 165 2.36 -7.58 -18.90
C HIS A 165 2.86 -8.82 -18.14
N ILE A 166 1.94 -9.68 -17.64
CA ILE A 166 2.26 -10.75 -16.67
C ILE A 166 3.33 -11.73 -17.16
N PRO A 167 3.32 -12.25 -18.41
CA PRO A 167 4.36 -13.17 -18.87
C PRO A 167 5.75 -12.55 -18.92
N PHE A 168 5.83 -11.22 -19.02
CA PHE A 168 7.06 -10.47 -19.17
C PHE A 168 7.56 -9.90 -17.85
N ALA A 169 6.76 -9.08 -17.17
CA ALA A 169 7.13 -8.47 -15.90
C ALA A 169 7.25 -9.51 -14.77
N HIS A 170 6.36 -10.51 -14.75
CA HIS A 170 6.37 -11.60 -13.76
C HIS A 170 6.94 -12.90 -14.33
N HIS A 171 7.91 -12.79 -15.23
CA HIS A 171 8.60 -13.96 -15.81
C HIS A 171 9.22 -14.83 -14.70
N LYS A 172 8.97 -16.15 -14.75
CA LYS A 172 9.35 -17.15 -13.74
C LYS A 172 8.74 -16.96 -12.34
N LEU A 173 7.97 -15.90 -12.11
CA LEU A 173 7.19 -15.74 -10.88
C LEU A 173 5.76 -16.26 -11.03
N GLN A 174 5.09 -15.89 -12.11
CA GLN A 174 3.70 -16.26 -12.37
C GLN A 174 3.51 -16.92 -13.74
N SER A 175 4.29 -16.54 -14.73
CA SER A 175 4.22 -17.04 -16.10
C SER A 175 5.61 -17.04 -16.76
N PHE A 176 5.66 -17.34 -18.05
CA PHE A 176 6.87 -17.38 -18.86
C PHE A 176 6.65 -16.60 -20.15
N ARG A 177 7.70 -15.92 -20.63
CA ARG A 177 7.67 -15.09 -21.87
C ARG A 177 7.21 -15.88 -23.08
N GLU A 178 7.61 -17.14 -23.17
CA GLU A 178 7.30 -18.06 -24.27
C GLU A 178 5.81 -18.44 -24.32
N LEU A 179 5.08 -18.22 -23.21
CA LEU A 179 3.66 -18.51 -23.10
C LEU A 179 2.79 -17.27 -23.37
N ALA A 180 3.41 -16.11 -23.66
CA ALA A 180 2.67 -14.89 -23.93
C ALA A 180 1.73 -15.05 -25.12
N SER A 181 0.52 -14.54 -24.96
CA SER A 181 -0.49 -14.53 -26.03
C SER A 181 -1.36 -13.27 -25.94
N SER A 182 -2.23 -13.08 -26.93
CA SER A 182 -3.19 -11.97 -26.91
C SER A 182 -4.16 -12.08 -25.73
N VAL A 183 -4.44 -10.95 -25.09
CA VAL A 183 -5.51 -10.81 -24.09
C VAL A 183 -6.69 -10.14 -24.77
N ASN A 184 -7.86 -10.73 -24.63
CA ASN A 184 -9.12 -10.14 -25.08
C ASN A 184 -9.90 -9.63 -23.88
N SER A 185 -10.15 -8.32 -23.84
CA SER A 185 -10.96 -7.69 -22.81
C SER A 185 -12.28 -7.18 -23.38
N SER A 186 -13.36 -7.29 -22.61
CA SER A 186 -14.67 -6.76 -22.97
C SER A 186 -15.23 -5.92 -21.84
N LEU A 187 -15.78 -4.75 -22.18
CA LEU A 187 -16.41 -3.87 -21.21
C LEU A 187 -17.73 -4.49 -20.71
N ILE A 188 -17.88 -4.68 -19.40
CA ILE A 188 -19.12 -5.14 -18.77
C ILE A 188 -19.93 -3.94 -18.30
N LYS A 189 -19.28 -3.03 -17.58
CA LYS A 189 -19.95 -1.86 -16.99
C LYS A 189 -19.02 -0.65 -16.91
N MET A 190 -19.58 0.55 -17.15
CA MET A 190 -18.85 1.81 -17.03
C MET A 190 -19.82 2.92 -16.63
N ASP A 191 -19.73 3.38 -15.39
CA ASP A 191 -20.47 4.52 -14.87
C ASP A 191 -19.58 5.36 -13.91
N GLU A 192 -20.13 6.33 -13.21
CA GLU A 192 -19.39 7.21 -12.30
C GLU A 192 -18.82 6.48 -11.07
N ASN A 193 -19.43 5.35 -10.68
CA ASN A 193 -19.07 4.60 -9.49
C ASN A 193 -18.07 3.48 -9.79
N MET A 194 -18.04 2.96 -11.03
CA MET A 194 -17.19 1.83 -11.35
C MET A 194 -16.91 1.67 -12.84
N ILE A 195 -15.80 1.00 -13.12
CA ILE A 195 -15.49 0.42 -14.44
C ILE A 195 -15.14 -1.06 -14.26
N GLN A 196 -15.73 -1.92 -15.12
CA GLN A 196 -15.57 -3.37 -15.04
C GLN A 196 -15.37 -3.98 -16.42
N PHE A 197 -14.37 -4.85 -16.52
CA PHE A 197 -14.09 -5.65 -17.71
C PHE A 197 -14.09 -7.14 -17.40
N SER A 198 -14.53 -7.95 -18.34
CA SER A 198 -14.10 -9.34 -18.44
C SER A 198 -12.81 -9.43 -19.26
N PHE A 199 -11.99 -10.43 -18.99
CA PHE A 199 -10.83 -10.73 -19.81
C PHE A 199 -10.69 -12.24 -20.04
N GLU A 200 -10.16 -12.57 -21.23
CA GLU A 200 -9.73 -13.91 -21.59
C GLU A 200 -8.26 -13.82 -21.96
N ASP A 201 -7.43 -14.47 -21.17
CA ASP A 201 -6.00 -14.55 -21.37
C ASP A 201 -5.62 -15.98 -21.78
N ARG A 202 -5.15 -16.13 -22.99
CA ARG A 202 -4.70 -17.42 -23.53
C ARG A 202 -3.28 -17.79 -23.09
N THR A 203 -2.65 -16.96 -22.28
CA THR A 203 -1.40 -17.31 -21.63
C THR A 203 -1.63 -18.53 -20.73
N LEU A 204 -0.92 -19.61 -21.04
CA LEU A 204 -1.04 -20.84 -20.26
C LEU A 204 -0.33 -20.67 -18.92
N ILE A 205 -1.10 -20.79 -17.83
CA ILE A 205 -0.55 -20.98 -16.50
C ILE A 205 -0.97 -22.39 -16.07
N ASN A 206 0.00 -23.28 -15.88
CA ASN A 206 -0.24 -24.68 -15.58
C ASN A 206 -1.22 -25.37 -16.55
N ASN A 207 -1.06 -25.11 -17.86
CA ASN A 207 -1.90 -25.62 -18.94
C ASN A 207 -3.36 -25.16 -18.93
N ASN A 208 -3.71 -24.13 -18.18
CA ASN A 208 -5.05 -23.56 -18.16
C ASN A 208 -5.05 -22.13 -18.69
N TYR A 209 -6.08 -21.76 -19.41
CA TYR A 209 -6.34 -20.37 -19.78
C TYR A 209 -6.85 -19.61 -18.56
N ARG A 210 -6.55 -18.32 -18.51
CA ARG A 210 -6.97 -17.45 -17.42
C ARG A 210 -8.11 -16.55 -17.89
N ASN A 211 -9.26 -16.73 -17.29
CA ASN A 211 -10.42 -15.85 -17.48
C ASN A 211 -10.75 -15.16 -16.16
N GLY A 212 -11.38 -14.02 -16.23
CA GLY A 212 -11.79 -13.31 -15.02
C GLY A 212 -12.42 -11.96 -15.28
N THR A 213 -12.59 -11.21 -14.20
CA THR A 213 -13.08 -9.84 -14.23
C THR A 213 -12.13 -8.92 -13.47
N MET A 214 -11.93 -7.74 -14.03
CA MET A 214 -11.20 -6.63 -13.44
C MET A 214 -12.18 -5.52 -13.16
N THR A 215 -12.30 -5.09 -11.92
CA THR A 215 -13.26 -4.05 -11.51
C THR A 215 -12.53 -3.00 -10.69
N PHE A 216 -12.75 -1.74 -11.02
CA PHE A 216 -12.37 -0.64 -10.15
C PHE A 216 -13.64 0.07 -9.67
N TYR A 217 -13.82 0.09 -8.37
CA TYR A 217 -14.85 0.87 -7.68
C TYR A 217 -14.24 2.20 -7.24
N ASN A 218 -14.80 3.28 -7.75
CA ASN A 218 -14.41 4.63 -7.37
C ASN A 218 -14.69 4.83 -5.87
N PRO A 219 -13.78 5.44 -5.07
CA PRO A 219 -12.55 6.10 -5.53
C PRO A 219 -11.27 5.27 -5.37
N ASN A 220 -11.27 4.09 -4.75
CA ASN A 220 -10.03 3.51 -4.27
C ASN A 220 -9.95 1.97 -4.25
N HIS A 221 -10.95 1.26 -4.73
CA HIS A 221 -10.99 -0.20 -4.59
C HIS A 221 -10.89 -0.90 -5.95
N TYR A 222 -9.79 -1.61 -6.18
CA TYR A 222 -9.62 -2.51 -7.32
C TYR A 222 -9.86 -3.96 -6.88
N GLN A 223 -10.60 -4.70 -7.70
CA GLN A 223 -10.87 -6.12 -7.52
C GLN A 223 -10.51 -6.88 -8.79
N LEU A 224 -9.65 -7.87 -8.64
CA LEU A 224 -9.41 -8.90 -9.65
C LEU A 224 -10.07 -10.20 -9.20
N GLN A 225 -10.98 -10.73 -10.00
CA GLN A 225 -11.58 -12.04 -9.78
C GLN A 225 -11.20 -12.96 -10.93
N THR A 226 -10.70 -14.16 -10.62
CA THR A 226 -10.23 -15.12 -11.61
C THR A 226 -10.98 -16.42 -11.53
N ASP A 227 -11.40 -16.92 -12.70
CA ASP A 227 -12.07 -18.21 -12.85
C ASP A 227 -11.04 -19.28 -13.22
N TYR A 228 -10.24 -19.70 -12.25
CA TYR A 228 -9.34 -20.82 -12.45
C TYR A 228 -10.05 -22.14 -12.18
N PRO A 229 -9.93 -23.12 -13.11
CA PRO A 229 -10.47 -24.47 -12.88
C PRO A 229 -9.74 -25.24 -11.78
N SER A 230 -8.51 -24.86 -11.46
CA SER A 230 -7.71 -25.56 -10.45
C SER A 230 -7.71 -24.82 -9.11
N ASN A 231 -7.89 -25.57 -8.03
CA ASN A 231 -7.96 -25.12 -6.64
C ASN A 231 -6.64 -24.47 -6.11
N LEU A 232 -5.69 -24.16 -6.98
CA LEU A 232 -4.32 -23.77 -6.63
C LEU A 232 -4.12 -22.26 -6.44
N PHE A 233 -5.07 -21.41 -6.84
CA PHE A 233 -4.82 -19.98 -6.96
C PHE A 233 -5.84 -19.12 -6.25
N ILE A 234 -5.47 -17.87 -6.08
CA ILE A 234 -6.27 -16.78 -5.55
C ILE A 234 -7.60 -16.71 -6.30
N ASP A 235 -8.70 -16.79 -5.58
CA ASP A 235 -10.04 -16.64 -6.14
C ASP A 235 -10.32 -15.18 -6.50
N SER A 236 -9.97 -14.28 -5.58
CA SER A 236 -9.96 -12.86 -5.88
C SER A 236 -8.87 -12.11 -5.11
N LEU A 237 -8.42 -11.02 -5.71
CA LEU A 237 -7.48 -10.08 -5.14
C LEU A 237 -8.22 -8.75 -4.92
N GLN A 238 -8.23 -8.29 -3.67
CA GLN A 238 -8.79 -7.01 -3.27
C GLN A 238 -7.64 -6.05 -3.01
N ILE A 239 -7.60 -4.93 -3.72
CA ILE A 239 -6.55 -3.92 -3.55
C ILE A 239 -7.21 -2.57 -3.32
N TYR A 240 -6.97 -2.01 -2.14
CA TYR A 240 -7.37 -0.63 -1.89
C TYR A 240 -6.17 0.28 -2.16
N CYS A 241 -6.36 1.24 -3.06
CA CYS A 241 -5.33 2.16 -3.51
C CYS A 241 -5.57 3.53 -2.89
N VAL A 242 -4.64 4.03 -2.09
CA VAL A 242 -4.74 5.34 -1.43
C VAL A 242 -3.57 6.21 -1.85
N PRO A 243 -3.79 7.29 -2.59
CA PRO A 243 -2.74 8.25 -2.87
C PRO A 243 -2.17 8.84 -1.57
N ILE A 244 -0.88 8.73 -1.38
CA ILE A 244 -0.19 9.48 -0.34
C ILE A 244 -0.03 10.93 -0.82
N ASN A 245 0.47 11.06 -2.05
CA ASN A 245 0.60 12.29 -2.79
C ASN A 245 0.55 12.00 -4.31
N ASN A 246 0.90 12.98 -5.13
CA ASN A 246 0.88 12.86 -6.59
C ASN A 246 1.82 11.80 -7.17
N HIS A 247 2.85 11.40 -6.41
CA HIS A 247 3.91 10.50 -6.86
C HIS A 247 3.98 9.19 -6.09
N LYS A 248 3.13 9.01 -5.09
CA LYS A 248 3.24 7.90 -4.17
C LYS A 248 1.87 7.36 -3.80
N THR A 249 1.70 6.06 -3.88
CA THR A 249 0.45 5.36 -3.57
C THR A 249 0.69 4.34 -2.47
N ARG A 250 -0.19 4.29 -1.46
CA ARG A 250 -0.25 3.18 -0.50
C ARG A 250 -1.31 2.20 -0.95
N ILE A 251 -0.97 0.93 -0.97
CA ILE A 251 -1.91 -0.15 -1.26
C ILE A 251 -2.12 -1.03 -0.04
N PHE A 252 -3.36 -1.53 0.08
CA PHE A 252 -3.76 -2.56 1.03
C PHE A 252 -4.23 -3.76 0.21
N MET A 253 -3.47 -4.85 0.24
CA MET A 253 -3.77 -6.05 -0.53
C MET A 253 -4.33 -7.13 0.37
N GLN A 254 -5.48 -7.65 0.00
CA GLN A 254 -6.13 -8.80 0.62
C GLN A 254 -6.44 -9.84 -0.44
N GLN A 255 -6.27 -11.11 -0.11
CA GLN A 255 -6.55 -12.22 -1.00
C GLN A 255 -7.74 -13.02 -0.47
N THR A 256 -8.56 -13.52 -1.38
CA THR A 256 -9.55 -14.54 -1.06
C THR A 256 -9.16 -15.83 -1.77
N HIS A 257 -9.35 -16.95 -1.10
CA HIS A 257 -9.10 -18.27 -1.68
C HIS A 257 -10.37 -19.12 -1.58
N LYS A 258 -10.60 -19.95 -2.60
CA LYS A 258 -11.59 -21.03 -2.48
C LYS A 258 -11.19 -21.98 -1.35
N GLU A 259 -12.16 -22.57 -0.71
CA GLU A 259 -11.91 -23.60 0.31
C GLU A 259 -11.10 -24.75 -0.32
N SER A 260 -9.89 -24.94 0.15
CA SER A 260 -8.96 -25.93 -0.38
C SER A 260 -7.80 -26.16 0.60
N ILE A 261 -7.10 -27.28 0.47
CA ILE A 261 -5.90 -27.57 1.23
C ILE A 261 -4.80 -26.51 1.03
N TYR A 262 -4.78 -25.86 -0.12
CA TYR A 262 -3.80 -24.78 -0.41
C TYR A 262 -4.09 -23.51 0.40
N LYS A 263 -5.38 -23.19 0.63
CA LYS A 263 -5.77 -22.13 1.55
C LYS A 263 -5.27 -22.42 2.97
N ASP A 264 -5.45 -23.66 3.42
CA ASP A 264 -4.99 -24.07 4.75
C ASP A 264 -3.48 -23.97 4.88
N ILE A 265 -2.72 -24.46 3.89
CA ILE A 265 -1.25 -24.32 3.84
C ILE A 265 -0.83 -22.84 3.82
N TYR A 266 -1.48 -22.03 3.00
CA TYR A 266 -1.19 -20.58 2.95
C TYR A 266 -1.47 -19.92 4.31
N ASN A 267 -2.56 -20.26 4.98
CA ASN A 267 -2.89 -19.71 6.29
C ASN A 267 -1.89 -20.11 7.38
N LEU A 268 -1.25 -21.28 7.27
CA LEU A 268 -0.18 -21.73 8.17
C LEU A 268 1.14 -20.96 8.00
N LEU A 269 1.36 -20.32 6.85
CA LEU A 269 2.59 -19.55 6.63
C LEU A 269 2.66 -18.35 7.60
N PRO A 270 3.83 -18.08 8.21
CA PRO A 270 4.02 -16.86 8.98
C PRO A 270 3.74 -15.61 8.15
N HIS A 271 3.17 -14.57 8.77
CA HIS A 271 2.82 -13.32 8.06
C HIS A 271 3.99 -12.70 7.29
N PHE A 272 5.18 -12.67 7.89
CA PHE A 272 6.35 -12.11 7.21
C PHE A 272 6.72 -12.88 5.93
N VAL A 273 6.48 -14.21 5.87
CA VAL A 273 6.69 -15.00 4.64
C VAL A 273 5.71 -14.59 3.55
N LYS A 274 4.41 -14.48 3.90
CA LYS A 274 3.38 -13.99 2.97
C LYS A 274 3.73 -12.62 2.41
N HIS A 275 4.19 -11.71 3.29
CA HIS A 275 4.60 -10.36 2.90
C HIS A 275 5.81 -10.37 1.96
N VAL A 276 6.85 -11.16 2.26
CA VAL A 276 8.02 -11.30 1.38
C VAL A 276 7.63 -11.83 0.01
N LEU A 277 6.75 -12.83 -0.07
CA LEU A 277 6.26 -13.37 -1.34
C LEU A 277 5.52 -12.30 -2.15
N THR A 278 4.65 -11.53 -1.51
CA THR A 278 3.94 -10.41 -2.15
C THR A 278 4.89 -9.32 -2.62
N MET A 279 5.90 -8.95 -1.80
CA MET A 279 6.91 -7.95 -2.19
C MET A 279 7.73 -8.39 -3.39
N ASN A 280 8.12 -9.67 -3.49
CA ASN A 280 8.82 -10.20 -4.67
C ASN A 280 8.01 -10.00 -5.96
N PHE A 281 6.68 -10.15 -5.86
CA PHE A 281 5.78 -9.94 -6.98
C PHE A 281 5.66 -8.46 -7.35
N LEU A 282 5.47 -7.59 -6.38
CA LEU A 282 5.35 -6.14 -6.61
C LEU A 282 6.66 -5.52 -7.14
N ASP A 283 7.82 -5.96 -6.66
CA ASP A 283 9.11 -5.42 -7.09
C ASP A 283 9.38 -5.67 -8.57
N SER A 284 8.83 -6.75 -9.15
CA SER A 284 8.99 -7.04 -10.57
C SER A 284 8.34 -5.97 -11.47
N ASP A 285 7.31 -5.27 -10.99
CA ASP A 285 6.68 -4.15 -11.70
C ASP A 285 7.25 -2.78 -11.26
N THR A 286 7.63 -2.67 -9.98
CA THR A 286 7.81 -1.38 -9.33
C THR A 286 8.79 -0.45 -10.07
N PHE A 287 9.94 -0.96 -10.51
CA PHE A 287 10.91 -0.12 -11.21
C PHE A 287 10.46 0.23 -12.63
N LEU A 288 9.72 -0.65 -13.31
CA LEU A 288 9.16 -0.38 -14.63
C LEU A 288 8.13 0.74 -14.56
N LEU A 289 7.17 0.64 -13.65
CA LEU A 289 6.10 1.63 -13.48
C LEU A 289 6.63 2.98 -12.98
N TYR A 290 7.59 2.98 -12.06
CA TYR A 290 8.28 4.20 -11.65
C TYR A 290 8.97 4.88 -12.85
N SER A 291 9.71 4.11 -13.66
CA SER A 291 10.42 4.64 -14.83
C SER A 291 9.45 5.15 -15.89
N GLN A 292 8.34 4.44 -16.14
CA GLN A 292 7.25 4.87 -17.02
C GLN A 292 6.72 6.24 -16.57
N GLN A 293 6.37 6.40 -15.29
CA GLN A 293 5.94 7.69 -14.75
C GLN A 293 6.98 8.80 -14.99
N GLN A 294 8.27 8.53 -14.72
CA GLN A 294 9.31 9.53 -14.91
C GLN A 294 9.45 9.97 -16.39
N ASN A 295 9.28 9.05 -17.34
CA ASN A 295 9.32 9.35 -18.76
C ASN A 295 8.10 10.19 -19.19
N LEU A 296 6.90 9.86 -18.72
CA LEU A 296 5.69 10.64 -18.98
C LEU A 296 5.77 12.06 -18.39
N LEU A 297 6.37 12.22 -17.22
CA LEU A 297 6.58 13.55 -16.62
C LEU A 297 7.53 14.42 -17.45
N LYS A 298 8.51 13.81 -18.13
CA LYS A 298 9.43 14.54 -19.02
C LYS A 298 8.78 14.97 -20.31
N SER A 299 7.79 14.21 -20.85
CA SER A 299 7.06 14.57 -22.07
C SER A 299 6.10 15.75 -21.88
N GLY A 300 5.75 16.10 -20.64
CA GLY A 300 5.02 17.32 -20.28
C GLY A 300 3.50 17.20 -20.28
N ASP A 301 2.91 16.09 -20.74
CA ASP A 301 1.44 15.88 -20.70
C ASP A 301 1.06 14.58 -20.00
N PHE A 302 1.36 14.52 -18.72
CA PHE A 302 0.98 13.36 -17.89
C PHE A 302 -0.55 13.19 -17.74
N SER A 303 -1.31 14.26 -17.93
CA SER A 303 -2.79 14.22 -17.81
C SER A 303 -3.45 13.47 -18.95
N ASP A 304 -2.77 13.31 -20.07
CA ASP A 304 -3.24 12.61 -21.26
C ASP A 304 -2.22 11.59 -21.76
N SER A 305 -1.68 10.79 -20.81
CA SER A 305 -0.63 9.80 -21.10
C SER A 305 -0.95 8.86 -22.26
N VAL A 306 -2.24 8.55 -22.48
CA VAL A 306 -2.66 7.72 -23.62
C VAL A 306 -2.31 8.32 -24.98
N LYS A 307 -2.20 9.65 -25.10
CA LYS A 307 -1.75 10.28 -26.35
C LYS A 307 -0.29 10.01 -26.67
N GLU A 308 0.50 9.74 -25.66
CA GLU A 308 1.91 9.38 -25.78
C GLU A 308 2.11 7.89 -26.10
N TYR A 309 1.04 7.06 -25.95
CA TYR A 309 1.14 5.61 -26.13
C TYR A 309 0.81 5.21 -27.57
N ILE A 310 1.50 4.19 -28.05
CA ILE A 310 1.16 3.45 -29.27
C ILE A 310 0.48 2.16 -28.82
N THR A 311 -0.84 2.07 -29.01
CA THR A 311 -1.70 0.98 -28.52
C THR A 311 -2.37 0.23 -29.67
N PRO A 312 -1.64 -0.57 -30.46
CA PRO A 312 -2.15 -1.19 -31.68
C PRO A 312 -2.89 -2.51 -31.44
N THR A 313 -2.85 -3.04 -30.20
CA THR A 313 -3.31 -4.40 -29.93
C THR A 313 -4.67 -4.43 -29.21
N SER A 314 -5.39 -5.56 -29.32
CA SER A 314 -6.62 -5.79 -28.55
C SER A 314 -6.37 -5.85 -27.05
N SER A 315 -5.14 -6.18 -26.63
CA SER A 315 -4.75 -6.23 -25.22
C SER A 315 -4.75 -4.85 -24.56
N ASP A 316 -4.59 -3.76 -25.33
CA ASP A 316 -4.58 -2.38 -24.84
C ASP A 316 -6.01 -1.82 -24.55
N TYR A 317 -7.06 -2.57 -24.95
CA TYR A 317 -8.44 -2.08 -24.92
C TYR A 317 -8.91 -1.61 -23.53
N SER A 318 -8.64 -2.38 -22.49
CA SER A 318 -9.02 -2.06 -21.10
C SER A 318 -8.29 -0.82 -20.59
N VAL A 319 -7.00 -0.67 -20.88
CA VAL A 319 -6.19 0.50 -20.54
C VAL A 319 -6.74 1.77 -21.21
N ILE A 320 -7.02 1.71 -22.52
CA ILE A 320 -7.58 2.85 -23.28
C ILE A 320 -8.92 3.30 -22.69
N LEU A 321 -9.82 2.35 -22.39
CA LEU A 321 -11.13 2.69 -21.83
C LEU A 321 -11.05 3.18 -20.39
N PHE A 322 -10.12 2.64 -19.60
CA PHE A 322 -9.86 3.13 -18.25
C PHE A 322 -9.45 4.61 -18.26
N HIS A 323 -8.57 5.02 -19.15
CA HIS A 323 -8.19 6.42 -19.29
C HIS A 323 -9.36 7.33 -19.75
N LYS A 324 -10.21 6.84 -20.67
CA LYS A 324 -11.44 7.57 -21.05
C LYS A 324 -12.39 7.72 -19.86
N TRP A 325 -12.49 6.69 -19.02
CA TRP A 325 -13.29 6.71 -17.80
C TRP A 325 -12.73 7.70 -16.79
N LEU A 326 -11.41 7.69 -16.54
CA LEU A 326 -10.75 8.66 -15.65
C LEU A 326 -11.03 10.09 -16.06
N LYS A 327 -10.88 10.42 -17.34
CA LYS A 327 -11.17 11.77 -17.84
C LYS A 327 -12.61 12.20 -17.64
N LYS A 328 -13.55 11.28 -17.78
CA LYS A 328 -14.98 11.58 -17.71
C LYS A 328 -15.50 11.67 -16.28
N TYR A 329 -15.08 10.75 -15.41
CA TYR A 329 -15.71 10.54 -14.10
C TYR A 329 -14.80 10.83 -12.91
N SER A 330 -13.49 10.89 -13.12
CA SER A 330 -12.51 11.14 -12.05
C SER A 330 -11.48 12.22 -12.43
N PRO A 331 -11.92 13.42 -12.90
CA PRO A 331 -11.01 14.46 -13.37
C PRO A 331 -10.03 14.97 -12.29
N ILE A 332 -10.31 14.71 -11.02
CA ILE A 332 -9.47 15.11 -9.89
C ILE A 332 -8.18 14.31 -9.79
N TRP A 333 -8.24 13.01 -10.06
CA TRP A 333 -7.01 12.23 -10.13
C TRP A 333 -6.02 12.85 -11.10
N LEU A 334 -6.54 13.43 -12.20
CA LEU A 334 -5.74 14.15 -13.18
C LEU A 334 -5.20 15.49 -12.63
N LEU A 335 -5.94 16.19 -11.76
CA LEU A 335 -5.51 17.47 -11.17
C LEU A 335 -4.40 17.30 -10.13
N TYR A 336 -4.37 16.19 -9.39
CA TYR A 336 -3.26 15.85 -8.51
C TYR A 336 -1.94 15.70 -9.29
N ILE A 337 -2.01 15.40 -10.57
CA ILE A 337 -0.87 15.18 -11.44
C ILE A 337 -0.29 16.50 -11.99
N HIS A 338 -1.11 17.53 -12.20
CA HIS A 338 -0.70 18.77 -12.87
C HIS A 338 0.20 19.71 -12.06
N ASN A 339 0.24 19.61 -10.74
CA ASN A 339 1.01 20.54 -9.88
C ASN A 339 2.34 19.94 -9.42
N GLN A 340 3.05 19.26 -10.30
CA GLN A 340 4.26 18.54 -9.93
C GLN A 340 5.51 19.42 -10.05
N THR A 341 6.16 19.68 -8.91
CA THR A 341 7.58 20.03 -8.90
C THR A 341 8.38 18.76 -9.17
N THR A 342 9.18 18.76 -10.21
CA THR A 342 10.11 17.68 -10.52
C THR A 342 11.13 17.54 -9.38
N SER A 343 10.91 16.59 -8.49
CA SER A 343 11.97 16.14 -7.58
C SER A 343 13.03 15.40 -8.39
N SER A 344 14.27 15.41 -7.92
CA SER A 344 15.32 14.58 -8.53
C SER A 344 14.86 13.13 -8.56
N PRO A 345 15.06 12.41 -9.70
CA PRO A 345 14.67 11.01 -9.78
C PRO A 345 15.33 10.17 -8.67
N LEU A 346 14.56 9.25 -8.10
CA LEU A 346 15.06 8.30 -7.12
C LEU A 346 16.02 7.30 -7.78
N SER A 347 17.01 6.85 -7.05
CA SER A 347 17.86 5.74 -7.48
C SER A 347 17.06 4.45 -7.54
N ARG A 348 17.56 3.45 -8.31
CA ARG A 348 16.93 2.12 -8.35
C ARG A 348 16.84 1.49 -6.96
N GLN A 349 17.84 1.71 -6.12
CA GLN A 349 17.86 1.22 -4.75
C GLN A 349 16.75 1.87 -3.90
N ASP A 350 16.53 3.18 -4.05
CA ASP A 350 15.46 3.88 -3.32
C ASP A 350 14.06 3.46 -3.79
N VAL A 351 13.91 3.19 -5.10
CA VAL A 351 12.65 2.72 -5.69
C VAL A 351 12.26 1.33 -5.17
N LEU A 352 13.23 0.44 -4.99
CA LEU A 352 13.05 -0.95 -4.54
C LEU A 352 13.35 -1.13 -3.03
N ASP A 353 13.37 -0.07 -2.23
CA ASP A 353 13.62 -0.11 -0.80
C ASP A 353 12.41 -0.69 -0.04
N ARG A 354 12.48 -1.99 0.26
CA ARG A 354 11.45 -2.73 1.00
C ARG A 354 11.33 -2.29 2.45
N TYR A 355 12.42 -1.84 3.05
CA TYR A 355 12.39 -1.36 4.42
C TYR A 355 11.53 -0.11 4.54
N GLN A 356 11.75 0.86 3.65
CA GLN A 356 10.97 2.11 3.67
C GLN A 356 9.54 1.91 3.20
N SER A 357 9.31 1.08 2.18
CA SER A 357 7.99 0.90 1.58
C SER A 357 7.05 0.02 2.43
N HIS A 358 7.58 -0.86 3.27
CA HIS A 358 6.77 -1.83 4.03
C HIS A 358 7.32 -2.15 5.43
N VAL A 359 8.57 -2.62 5.54
CA VAL A 359 9.05 -3.34 6.74
C VAL A 359 9.04 -2.47 7.99
N LYS A 360 9.44 -1.21 7.91
CA LYS A 360 9.50 -0.28 9.06
C LYS A 360 8.15 -0.10 9.77
N ASN A 361 7.05 -0.18 9.01
CA ASN A 361 5.69 0.03 9.50
C ASN A 361 4.95 -1.28 9.81
N CYS A 362 5.50 -2.44 9.41
CA CYS A 362 4.91 -3.75 9.63
C CYS A 362 5.55 -4.46 10.82
N LYS A 363 4.82 -4.65 11.92
CA LYS A 363 5.37 -5.29 13.12
C LYS A 363 5.91 -6.71 12.87
N TYR A 364 5.29 -7.47 11.94
CA TYR A 364 5.72 -8.85 11.64
C TYR A 364 7.06 -8.87 10.90
N CYS A 365 7.19 -8.04 9.85
CA CYS A 365 8.41 -7.97 9.06
C CYS A 365 9.54 -7.27 9.83
N ASN A 366 9.23 -6.22 10.60
CA ASN A 366 10.25 -5.58 11.44
C ASN A 366 10.77 -6.52 12.53
N ALA A 367 9.87 -7.25 13.23
CA ALA A 367 10.29 -8.25 14.23
C ALA A 367 11.11 -9.40 13.60
N ALA A 368 10.73 -9.85 12.39
CA ALA A 368 11.53 -10.86 11.68
C ALA A 368 12.93 -10.33 11.35
N LEU A 369 13.05 -9.10 10.84
CA LEU A 369 14.32 -8.46 10.54
C LEU A 369 15.18 -8.27 11.81
N GLU A 370 14.57 -7.82 12.91
CA GLU A 370 15.27 -7.69 14.20
C GLU A 370 15.80 -9.05 14.69
N ASN A 371 15.00 -10.12 14.58
CA ASN A 371 15.43 -11.46 14.97
C ASN A 371 16.56 -11.99 14.07
N ILE A 372 16.49 -11.75 12.74
CA ILE A 372 17.57 -12.07 11.81
C ILE A 372 18.86 -11.37 12.23
N ASN A 373 18.81 -10.07 12.54
CA ASN A 373 19.98 -9.31 13.00
C ASN A 373 20.56 -9.88 14.31
N LYS A 374 19.70 -10.24 15.28
CA LYS A 374 20.15 -10.86 16.56
C LYS A 374 20.83 -12.20 16.32
N ILE A 375 20.26 -13.06 15.48
CA ILE A 375 20.84 -14.38 15.15
C ILE A 375 22.15 -14.22 14.39
N GLN A 376 22.20 -13.28 13.44
CA GLN A 376 23.39 -13.00 12.64
C GLN A 376 24.57 -12.53 13.47
N ILE A 377 24.33 -11.80 14.55
CA ILE A 377 25.38 -11.35 15.48
C ILE A 377 25.67 -12.42 16.53
N GLY A 378 24.65 -13.01 17.12
CA GLY A 378 24.78 -13.90 18.27
C GLY A 378 25.44 -15.24 17.95
N LEU A 379 25.06 -15.87 16.85
CA LEU A 379 25.57 -17.19 16.50
C LEU A 379 27.07 -17.19 16.17
N PRO A 380 27.61 -16.27 15.36
CA PRO A 380 29.07 -16.17 15.17
C PRO A 380 29.84 -15.92 16.47
N ILE A 381 29.30 -15.13 17.40
CA ILE A 381 29.92 -14.93 18.72
C ILE A 381 29.95 -16.24 19.50
N CYS A 382 28.83 -16.98 19.54
CA CYS A 382 28.80 -18.29 20.21
C CYS A 382 29.80 -19.28 19.60
N ILE A 383 29.85 -19.35 18.26
CA ILE A 383 30.79 -20.22 17.55
C ILE A 383 32.23 -19.81 17.83
N PHE A 384 32.54 -18.51 17.88
CA PHE A 384 33.87 -18.00 18.23
C PHE A 384 34.26 -18.41 19.65
N LEU A 385 33.39 -18.26 20.64
CA LEU A 385 33.64 -18.66 22.02
C LEU A 385 33.89 -20.16 22.13
N VAL A 386 33.10 -21.00 21.43
CA VAL A 386 33.36 -22.46 21.40
C VAL A 386 34.70 -22.77 20.74
N ASN A 387 35.07 -22.05 19.67
CA ASN A 387 36.33 -22.27 18.97
C ASN A 387 37.58 -21.87 19.79
N VAL A 388 37.43 -21.01 20.81
CA VAL A 388 38.50 -20.68 21.76
C VAL A 388 38.85 -21.89 22.62
N PHE A 389 37.88 -22.75 22.97
CA PHE A 389 38.09 -23.94 23.80
C PHE A 389 38.44 -25.18 22.97
N GLU A 390 37.85 -25.30 21.77
CA GLU A 390 38.12 -26.38 20.81
C GLU A 390 38.37 -25.79 19.40
N PRO A 391 39.65 -25.43 19.10
CA PRO A 391 39.93 -24.78 17.81
C PRO A 391 39.72 -25.75 16.64
N ARG A 392 38.67 -25.48 15.84
CA ARG A 392 38.38 -26.24 14.62
C ARG A 392 38.09 -25.26 13.49
N PHE A 393 38.91 -25.28 12.45
CA PHE A 393 38.72 -24.43 11.27
C PHE A 393 37.32 -24.56 10.63
N SER A 394 36.72 -25.75 10.72
CA SER A 394 35.36 -26.01 10.25
C SER A 394 34.29 -25.13 10.93
N PHE A 395 34.46 -24.79 12.20
CA PHE A 395 33.50 -23.89 12.89
C PHE A 395 33.54 -22.46 12.35
N LEU A 396 34.73 -21.95 12.04
CA LEU A 396 34.88 -20.61 11.47
C LEU A 396 34.32 -20.54 10.04
N ALA A 397 34.59 -21.56 9.23
CA ALA A 397 34.02 -21.66 7.88
C ALA A 397 32.48 -21.74 7.91
N PHE A 398 31.92 -22.52 8.85
CA PHE A 398 30.48 -22.59 9.05
C PHE A 398 29.90 -21.24 9.49
N ALA A 399 30.53 -20.55 10.46
CA ALA A 399 30.10 -19.25 10.93
C ALA A 399 30.05 -18.21 9.79
N PHE A 400 31.08 -18.20 8.93
CA PHE A 400 31.16 -17.31 7.79
C PHE A 400 30.09 -17.65 6.74
N GLY A 401 29.93 -18.92 6.38
CA GLY A 401 28.87 -19.36 5.46
C GLY A 401 27.48 -19.04 5.96
N PHE A 402 27.24 -19.24 7.27
CA PHE A 402 25.99 -18.87 7.91
C PHE A 402 25.76 -17.37 7.92
N TYR A 403 26.76 -16.55 8.17
CA TYR A 403 26.66 -15.10 8.09
C TYR A 403 26.21 -14.66 6.69
N LEU A 404 26.84 -15.18 5.63
CA LEU A 404 26.47 -14.88 4.24
C LEU A 404 25.03 -15.33 3.91
N PHE A 405 24.63 -16.49 4.42
CA PHE A 405 23.26 -16.98 4.28
C PHE A 405 22.25 -16.05 4.95
N MET A 406 22.55 -15.57 6.16
CA MET A 406 21.68 -14.62 6.87
C MET A 406 21.63 -13.25 6.19
N GLU A 407 22.73 -12.76 5.58
CA GLU A 407 22.71 -11.54 4.76
C GLU A 407 21.81 -11.71 3.54
N ASN A 408 21.83 -12.87 2.89
CA ASN A 408 20.89 -13.13 1.79
C ASN A 408 19.43 -13.13 2.27
N ILE A 409 19.12 -13.75 3.42
CA ILE A 409 17.74 -13.69 3.99
C ILE A 409 17.37 -12.25 4.32
N LYS A 410 18.26 -11.47 4.92
CA LYS A 410 18.05 -10.08 5.30
C LYS A 410 17.71 -9.19 4.09
N SER A 411 18.31 -9.48 2.92
CA SER A 411 18.06 -8.73 1.70
C SER A 411 16.58 -8.74 1.28
N TYR A 412 15.82 -9.78 1.62
CA TYR A 412 14.37 -9.84 1.34
C TYR A 412 13.55 -8.82 2.13
N PHE A 413 14.08 -8.24 3.19
CA PHE A 413 13.44 -7.25 4.04
C PHE A 413 13.93 -5.82 3.80
N ILE A 414 15.08 -5.65 3.16
CA ILE A 414 15.72 -4.34 2.98
C ILE A 414 15.66 -3.91 1.52
N PHE A 415 16.33 -4.66 0.67
CA PHE A 415 16.44 -4.38 -0.76
C PHE A 415 16.76 -5.65 -1.51
N ARG A 416 16.04 -5.86 -2.62
CA ARG A 416 16.36 -6.91 -3.58
C ARG A 416 16.17 -6.37 -4.98
N ASP A 417 17.21 -6.42 -5.77
CA ASP A 417 17.11 -6.01 -7.17
C ASP A 417 16.36 -7.06 -7.97
N TYR A 418 15.44 -6.61 -8.80
CA TYR A 418 14.74 -7.43 -9.79
C TYR A 418 15.14 -6.96 -11.19
N VAL A 419 16.00 -7.73 -11.83
CA VAL A 419 16.61 -7.38 -13.13
C VAL A 419 16.04 -8.26 -14.24
N HIS A 420 15.14 -7.70 -15.05
CA HIS A 420 14.38 -8.44 -16.06
C HIS A 420 15.23 -9.06 -17.17
N ASN A 421 16.40 -8.53 -17.48
CA ASN A 421 17.28 -9.02 -18.54
C ASN A 421 18.21 -10.15 -18.09
N GLU A 422 18.26 -10.46 -16.79
CA GLU A 422 19.08 -11.52 -16.22
C GLU A 422 18.29 -12.78 -15.83
N ILE A 423 16.94 -12.73 -16.02
CA ILE A 423 16.02 -13.78 -15.57
C ILE A 423 15.64 -14.72 -16.71
#